data_06b402838079306e2fda2820b8df3175
#
_entry.id   06b402838079306e2fda2820b8df3175
#
_cell.length_a   1.000
_cell.length_b   1.000
_cell.length_c   1.000
_cell.angle_alpha   90.00
_cell.angle_beta   90.00
_cell.angle_gamma   90.00
#
_symmetry.space_group_name_H-M   'P 1'
#
loop_
_entity.id
_entity.type
_entity.pdbx_description
1 polymer ?
#
loop_
_entity_poly.entity_id
_entity_poly.type
_entity_poly.pdbx_seq_one_letter_code
_entity_poly.pdbx_strand_id
1 'polypeptide(L)'
;TVDDVIWTFNTLTTKGTPFYRFYYGNVAKVFQTGERTVRFNFKPGENRELPLILGQLTILPKHYWEIRDFTKTTLEPPLGSGPYKITKFEPGRTITLTRVKEWWGKDLPVNRGLYNFDTIRYDYYRDGTIALEAFKAGEYDYRAENASKAWATAYDIPNVRNGLIRKQEITHNRSSGMQAFVFNTRRE
;
A
#
# COMPACT_ATOMS: atom_id res chain seq x y z
N THR A 1 16.55 -10.95 -4.22
CA THR A 1 17.79 -11.14 -4.99
C THR A 1 18.04 -9.94 -5.89
N VAL A 2 19.25 -9.84 -6.47
CA VAL A 2 19.59 -8.84 -7.51
C VAL A 2 18.68 -8.98 -8.73
N ASP A 3 18.38 -10.21 -9.11
CA ASP A 3 17.49 -10.50 -10.23
C ASP A 3 16.07 -9.94 -10.01
N ASP A 4 15.55 -10.02 -8.80
CA ASP A 4 14.23 -9.46 -8.48
C ASP A 4 14.21 -7.95 -8.70
N VAL A 5 15.27 -7.24 -8.28
CA VAL A 5 15.39 -5.78 -8.44
C VAL A 5 15.43 -5.40 -9.92
N ILE A 6 16.31 -6.03 -10.70
CA ILE A 6 16.48 -5.76 -12.14
C ILE A 6 15.20 -6.11 -12.91
N TRP A 7 14.64 -7.27 -12.63
CA TRP A 7 13.40 -7.73 -13.26
C TRP A 7 12.23 -6.78 -12.97
N THR A 8 12.08 -6.37 -11.70
CA THR A 8 11.03 -5.45 -11.28
C THR A 8 11.14 -4.12 -12.02
N PHE A 9 12.33 -3.51 -12.01
CA PHE A 9 12.56 -2.24 -12.69
C PHE A 9 12.18 -2.34 -14.18
N ASN A 10 12.70 -3.34 -14.88
CA ASN A 10 12.45 -3.53 -16.29
C ASN A 10 10.95 -3.80 -16.57
N THR A 11 10.31 -4.64 -15.76
CA THR A 11 8.89 -4.97 -15.93
C THR A 11 8.00 -3.76 -15.70
N LEU A 12 8.21 -3.02 -14.61
CA LEU A 12 7.39 -1.85 -14.31
C LEU A 12 7.56 -0.72 -15.32
N THR A 13 8.78 -0.48 -15.81
CA THR A 13 9.02 0.56 -16.81
C THR A 13 8.58 0.21 -18.23
N THR A 14 8.40 -1.09 -18.54
CA THR A 14 7.95 -1.54 -19.86
C THR A 14 6.48 -1.95 -19.91
N LYS A 15 6.01 -2.72 -18.92
CA LYS A 15 4.68 -3.33 -18.86
C LYS A 15 3.78 -2.71 -17.78
N GLY A 16 4.33 -1.94 -16.84
CA GLY A 16 3.56 -1.24 -15.81
C GLY A 16 2.77 -0.07 -16.37
N THR A 17 2.03 0.62 -15.48
CA THR A 17 1.31 1.82 -15.88
C THR A 17 2.26 2.90 -16.43
N PRO A 18 1.80 3.81 -17.30
CA PRO A 18 2.63 4.89 -17.86
C PRO A 18 3.37 5.72 -16.82
N PHE A 19 2.82 5.80 -15.60
CA PHE A 19 3.45 6.48 -14.46
C PHE A 19 4.88 5.98 -14.21
N TYR A 20 5.12 4.67 -14.18
CA TYR A 20 6.45 4.11 -13.91
C TYR A 20 7.48 4.49 -14.97
N ARG A 21 7.07 4.49 -16.25
CA ARG A 21 7.94 4.89 -17.35
C ARG A 21 8.34 6.36 -17.24
N PHE A 22 7.39 7.21 -16.86
CA PHE A 22 7.67 8.63 -16.64
C PHE A 22 8.55 8.84 -15.40
N TYR A 23 8.18 8.22 -14.29
CA TYR A 23 8.79 8.43 -12.98
C TYR A 23 10.26 7.96 -12.91
N TYR A 24 10.55 6.84 -13.57
CA TYR A 24 11.92 6.30 -13.67
C TYR A 24 12.61 6.63 -15.00
N GLY A 25 12.08 7.55 -15.79
CA GLY A 25 12.57 7.87 -17.15
C GLY A 25 13.99 8.38 -17.22
N ASN A 26 14.53 8.91 -16.12
CA ASN A 26 15.91 9.40 -16.03
C ASN A 26 16.91 8.29 -15.64
N VAL A 27 16.49 7.04 -15.45
CA VAL A 27 17.39 5.91 -15.36
C VAL A 27 17.82 5.48 -16.77
N ALA A 28 19.11 5.49 -17.03
CA ALA A 28 19.67 5.08 -18.33
C ALA A 28 19.85 3.55 -18.41
N LYS A 29 20.31 2.93 -17.32
CA LYS A 29 20.62 1.50 -17.28
C LYS A 29 20.56 0.98 -15.84
N VAL A 30 20.11 -0.26 -15.67
CA VAL A 30 20.17 -1.04 -14.43
C VAL A 30 20.91 -2.35 -14.71
N PHE A 31 21.84 -2.72 -13.86
CA PHE A 31 22.62 -3.96 -14.01
C PHE A 31 23.29 -4.39 -12.71
N GLN A 32 23.62 -5.67 -12.63
CA GLN A 32 24.34 -6.25 -11.51
C GLN A 32 25.82 -5.88 -11.56
N THR A 33 26.42 -5.55 -10.42
CA THR A 33 27.86 -5.28 -10.26
C THR A 33 28.53 -6.17 -9.21
N GLY A 34 27.74 -6.94 -8.45
CA GLY A 34 28.20 -7.88 -7.45
C GLY A 34 27.09 -8.82 -7.04
N GLU A 35 27.36 -9.83 -6.24
CA GLU A 35 26.41 -10.86 -5.83
C GLU A 35 25.13 -10.24 -5.24
N ARG A 36 25.26 -9.16 -4.47
CA ARG A 36 24.15 -8.45 -3.78
C ARG A 36 24.10 -6.97 -4.14
N THR A 37 24.66 -6.59 -5.29
CA THR A 37 24.79 -5.17 -5.67
C THR A 37 24.21 -4.93 -7.05
N VAL A 38 23.28 -3.97 -7.11
CA VAL A 38 22.69 -3.44 -8.35
C VAL A 38 23.14 -2.01 -8.54
N ARG A 39 23.52 -1.66 -9.75
CA ARG A 39 23.87 -0.29 -10.14
C ARG A 39 22.80 0.26 -11.07
N PHE A 40 22.36 1.48 -10.75
CA PHE A 40 21.52 2.29 -11.61
C PHE A 40 22.36 3.46 -12.15
N ASN A 41 22.51 3.53 -13.46
CA ASN A 41 23.13 4.68 -14.12
C ASN A 41 22.04 5.66 -14.53
N PHE A 42 22.24 6.92 -14.25
CA PHE A 42 21.29 7.98 -14.58
C PHE A 42 21.68 8.67 -15.89
N LYS A 43 20.69 9.17 -16.59
CA LYS A 43 20.88 10.08 -17.72
C LYS A 43 21.43 11.41 -17.19
N PRO A 44 22.21 12.16 -18.01
CA PRO A 44 22.54 13.53 -17.65
C PRO A 44 21.29 14.36 -17.37
N GLY A 45 21.31 15.14 -16.30
CA GLY A 45 20.18 15.97 -15.86
C GLY A 45 20.23 16.30 -14.38
N GLU A 46 19.36 17.19 -13.93
CA GLU A 46 19.35 17.72 -12.56
C GLU A 46 18.39 17.02 -11.60
N ASN A 47 17.95 15.80 -11.88
CA ASN A 47 17.03 15.09 -10.98
C ASN A 47 17.75 14.55 -9.74
N ARG A 48 17.95 15.41 -8.74
CA ARG A 48 18.62 15.09 -7.47
C ARG A 48 17.82 14.12 -6.59
N GLU A 49 16.52 14.00 -6.82
CA GLU A 49 15.62 13.14 -6.02
C GLU A 49 15.60 11.68 -6.54
N LEU A 50 16.11 11.44 -7.74
CA LEU A 50 16.01 10.12 -8.38
C LEU A 50 16.56 8.95 -7.53
N PRO A 51 17.65 9.08 -6.77
CA PRO A 51 18.10 8.01 -5.86
C PRO A 51 17.09 7.70 -4.77
N LEU A 52 16.41 8.72 -4.22
CA LEU A 52 15.36 8.55 -3.20
C LEU A 52 14.10 7.94 -3.83
N ILE A 53 13.75 8.36 -5.03
CA ILE A 53 12.65 7.82 -5.83
C ILE A 53 12.86 6.32 -6.08
N LEU A 54 14.08 5.92 -6.46
CA LEU A 54 14.43 4.51 -6.67
C LEU A 54 14.37 3.70 -5.37
N GLY A 55 14.68 4.30 -4.23
CA GLY A 55 14.54 3.67 -2.92
C GLY A 55 13.08 3.32 -2.54
N GLN A 56 12.10 3.89 -3.23
CA GLN A 56 10.67 3.59 -3.06
C GLN A 56 10.17 2.46 -3.97
N LEU A 57 11.03 1.91 -4.85
CA LEU A 57 10.66 0.85 -5.77
C LEU A 57 10.23 -0.41 -5.01
N THR A 58 8.97 -0.78 -5.12
CA THR A 58 8.46 -2.03 -4.54
C THR A 58 8.97 -3.21 -5.35
N ILE A 59 9.85 -4.01 -4.75
CA ILE A 59 10.47 -5.14 -5.42
C ILE A 59 9.50 -6.33 -5.48
N LEU A 60 9.31 -6.84 -6.67
CA LEU A 60 8.46 -7.99 -6.96
C LEU A 60 9.30 -9.28 -7.07
N PRO A 61 8.80 -10.42 -6.60
CA PRO A 61 9.51 -11.70 -6.73
C PRO A 61 9.49 -12.19 -8.19
N LYS A 62 10.65 -12.15 -8.85
CA LYS A 62 10.82 -12.55 -10.25
C LYS A 62 10.28 -13.98 -10.48
N HIS A 63 10.71 -14.95 -9.65
CA HIS A 63 10.33 -16.36 -9.79
C HIS A 63 8.81 -16.60 -9.74
N TYR A 64 8.04 -15.71 -9.10
CA TYR A 64 6.60 -15.79 -9.05
C TYR A 64 5.96 -15.17 -10.30
N TRP A 65 6.49 -14.02 -10.75
CA TRP A 65 5.87 -13.24 -11.81
C TRP A 65 6.35 -13.60 -13.23
N GLU A 66 7.56 -14.17 -13.40
CA GLU A 66 8.08 -14.49 -14.73
C GLU A 66 7.27 -15.58 -15.46
N ILE A 67 6.58 -16.45 -14.71
CA ILE A 67 5.70 -17.50 -15.23
C ILE A 67 4.23 -17.06 -15.33
N ARG A 68 3.93 -15.80 -15.04
CA ARG A 68 2.60 -15.19 -15.05
C ARG A 68 2.57 -13.98 -15.96
N ASP A 69 1.41 -13.74 -16.57
CA ASP A 69 1.23 -12.51 -17.34
C ASP A 69 1.01 -11.32 -16.38
N PHE A 70 2.06 -10.54 -16.14
CA PHE A 70 2.03 -9.38 -15.25
C PHE A 70 0.96 -8.33 -15.63
N THR A 71 0.52 -8.31 -16.89
CA THR A 71 -0.47 -7.33 -17.38
C THR A 71 -1.91 -7.74 -17.13
N LYS A 72 -2.16 -8.99 -16.77
CA LYS A 72 -3.51 -9.50 -16.54
C LYS A 72 -3.95 -9.35 -15.09
N THR A 73 -5.20 -8.96 -14.92
CA THR A 73 -5.88 -9.00 -13.62
C THR A 73 -6.03 -10.44 -13.17
N THR A 74 -5.72 -10.73 -11.92
CA THR A 74 -5.87 -12.04 -11.30
C THR A 74 -6.58 -11.93 -9.95
N LEU A 75 -7.27 -13.00 -9.56
CA LEU A 75 -7.81 -13.18 -8.22
C LEU A 75 -6.88 -14.04 -7.34
N GLU A 76 -5.76 -14.52 -7.88
CA GLU A 76 -4.74 -15.17 -7.04
C GLU A 76 -4.09 -14.16 -6.11
N PRO A 77 -4.02 -14.43 -4.79
CA PRO A 77 -3.28 -13.60 -3.86
C PRO A 77 -1.80 -13.50 -4.28
N PRO A 78 -1.24 -12.29 -4.42
CA PRO A 78 0.14 -12.13 -4.84
C PRO A 78 1.10 -12.62 -3.76
N LEU A 79 2.26 -13.15 -4.18
CA LEU A 79 3.35 -13.45 -3.27
C LEU A 79 4.00 -12.16 -2.81
N GLY A 80 3.92 -11.89 -1.50
CA GLY A 80 4.55 -10.74 -0.85
C GLY A 80 5.66 -11.14 0.11
N SER A 81 6.48 -10.18 0.53
CA SER A 81 7.55 -10.33 1.53
C SER A 81 7.22 -9.65 2.87
N GLY A 82 5.99 -9.17 3.03
CA GLY A 82 5.54 -8.44 4.21
C GLY A 82 5.15 -9.33 5.40
N PRO A 83 4.81 -8.70 6.53
CA PRO A 83 4.44 -9.40 7.76
C PRO A 83 3.07 -10.09 7.69
N TYR A 84 2.28 -9.82 6.66
CA TYR A 84 0.97 -10.43 6.43
C TYR A 84 0.86 -11.01 5.04
N LYS A 85 0.04 -12.06 4.90
CA LYS A 85 -0.37 -12.62 3.62
C LYS A 85 -1.88 -12.74 3.54
N ILE A 86 -2.44 -12.58 2.34
CA ILE A 86 -3.87 -12.82 2.08
C ILE A 86 -4.13 -14.32 2.20
N THR A 87 -5.06 -14.70 3.08
CA THR A 87 -5.43 -16.11 3.30
C THR A 87 -6.84 -16.44 2.86
N LYS A 88 -7.72 -15.44 2.85
CA LYS A 88 -9.09 -15.56 2.33
C LYS A 88 -9.50 -14.27 1.66
N PHE A 89 -10.31 -14.36 0.64
CA PHE A 89 -11.00 -13.20 0.10
C PHE A 89 -12.30 -13.62 -0.59
N GLU A 90 -13.28 -12.75 -0.51
CA GLU A 90 -14.53 -12.81 -1.26
C GLU A 90 -14.62 -11.52 -2.08
N PRO A 91 -14.55 -11.60 -3.43
CA PRO A 91 -14.56 -10.41 -4.28
C PRO A 91 -15.71 -9.46 -3.94
N GLY A 92 -15.38 -8.18 -3.70
CA GLY A 92 -16.34 -7.15 -3.35
C GLY A 92 -16.91 -7.20 -1.93
N ARG A 93 -16.51 -8.18 -1.09
CA ARG A 93 -17.03 -8.34 0.27
C ARG A 93 -15.96 -8.30 1.34
N THR A 94 -14.99 -9.21 1.29
CA THR A 94 -14.00 -9.31 2.37
C THR A 94 -12.62 -9.69 1.86
N ILE A 95 -11.57 -9.19 2.56
CA ILE A 95 -10.20 -9.67 2.44
C ILE A 95 -9.67 -9.94 3.84
N THR A 96 -9.12 -11.13 4.05
CA THR A 96 -8.50 -11.53 5.31
C THR A 96 -7.00 -11.70 5.13
N LEU A 97 -6.25 -11.00 5.95
CA LEU A 97 -4.81 -11.08 6.07
C LEU A 97 -4.46 -11.86 7.33
N THR A 98 -3.50 -12.78 7.23
CA THR A 98 -2.96 -13.53 8.37
C THR A 98 -1.50 -13.21 8.55
N ARG A 99 -1.08 -13.00 9.79
CA ARG A 99 0.31 -12.71 10.14
C ARG A 99 1.23 -13.87 9.80
N VAL A 100 2.37 -13.55 9.22
CA VAL A 100 3.48 -14.49 8.98
C VAL A 100 4.34 -14.53 10.23
N LYS A 101 4.18 -15.57 11.06
CA LYS A 101 4.86 -15.67 12.37
C LYS A 101 6.39 -15.65 12.24
N GLU A 102 6.91 -16.33 11.22
CA GLU A 102 8.35 -16.39 10.91
C GLU A 102 8.77 -15.38 9.83
N TRP A 103 8.14 -14.19 9.85
CA TRP A 103 8.51 -13.13 8.93
C TRP A 103 9.97 -12.68 9.17
N TRP A 104 10.74 -12.54 8.10
CA TRP A 104 12.16 -12.20 8.13
C TRP A 104 12.49 -10.87 8.84
N GLY A 105 11.55 -9.94 8.83
CA GLY A 105 11.73 -8.60 9.40
C GLY A 105 11.25 -8.46 10.86
N LYS A 106 10.74 -9.51 11.50
CA LYS A 106 10.10 -9.44 12.83
C LYS A 106 11.02 -8.90 13.93
N ASP A 107 12.30 -9.23 13.87
CA ASP A 107 13.27 -8.88 14.92
C ASP A 107 14.07 -7.60 14.61
N LEU A 108 13.83 -6.97 13.45
CA LEU A 108 14.48 -5.70 13.12
C LEU A 108 14.04 -4.60 14.09
N PRO A 109 14.96 -3.76 14.57
CA PRO A 109 14.65 -2.70 15.55
C PRO A 109 13.49 -1.81 15.13
N VAL A 110 13.37 -1.48 13.83
CA VAL A 110 12.31 -0.63 13.27
C VAL A 110 10.92 -1.28 13.30
N ASN A 111 10.84 -2.61 13.47
CA ASN A 111 9.59 -3.37 13.45
C ASN A 111 9.14 -3.82 14.83
N ARG A 112 9.97 -3.62 15.87
CA ARG A 112 9.63 -4.02 17.23
C ARG A 112 8.37 -3.28 17.71
N GLY A 113 7.40 -4.05 18.22
CA GLY A 113 6.12 -3.51 18.69
C GLY A 113 5.11 -3.23 17.58
N LEU A 114 5.43 -3.56 16.33
CA LEU A 114 4.52 -3.48 15.18
C LEU A 114 3.94 -4.86 14.82
N TYR A 115 2.91 -4.86 13.96
CA TYR A 115 2.30 -6.07 13.39
C TYR A 115 1.79 -7.07 14.43
N ASN A 116 1.10 -6.56 15.47
CA ASN A 116 0.71 -7.34 16.65
C ASN A 116 -0.53 -8.21 16.42
N PHE A 117 -1.38 -7.90 15.44
CA PHE A 117 -2.59 -8.65 15.19
C PHE A 117 -2.29 -9.94 14.40
N ASP A 118 -2.88 -11.06 14.80
CA ASP A 118 -2.75 -12.32 14.07
C ASP A 118 -3.57 -12.33 12.78
N THR A 119 -4.71 -11.63 12.80
CA THR A 119 -5.63 -11.53 11.67
C THR A 119 -6.10 -10.09 11.51
N ILE A 120 -6.10 -9.62 10.28
CA ILE A 120 -6.70 -8.34 9.88
C ILE A 120 -7.72 -8.64 8.80
N ARG A 121 -8.99 -8.25 9.04
CA ARG A 121 -10.07 -8.42 8.09
C ARG A 121 -10.54 -7.06 7.58
N TYR A 122 -10.62 -6.91 6.28
CA TYR A 122 -11.22 -5.76 5.63
C TYR A 122 -12.59 -6.15 5.11
N ASP A 123 -13.62 -5.47 5.59
CA ASP A 123 -15.00 -5.64 5.14
C ASP A 123 -15.38 -4.48 4.23
N TYR A 124 -15.91 -4.79 3.05
CA TYR A 124 -16.32 -3.80 2.06
C TYR A 124 -17.83 -3.64 2.10
N TYR A 125 -18.27 -2.43 2.24
CA TYR A 125 -19.68 -2.05 2.27
C TYR A 125 -20.05 -1.26 1.01
N ARG A 126 -21.30 -1.35 0.60
CA ARG A 126 -21.81 -0.70 -0.60
C ARG A 126 -21.64 0.83 -0.55
N ASP A 127 -21.85 1.41 0.62
CA ASP A 127 -21.72 2.86 0.84
C ASP A 127 -21.28 3.18 2.28
N GLY A 128 -20.91 4.45 2.50
CA GLY A 128 -20.40 4.91 3.78
C GLY A 128 -21.44 4.91 4.90
N THR A 129 -22.74 5.01 4.60
CA THR A 129 -23.80 5.01 5.60
C THR A 129 -23.98 3.59 6.16
N ILE A 130 -24.07 2.61 5.29
CA ILE A 130 -24.15 1.19 5.70
C ILE A 130 -22.91 0.81 6.50
N ALA A 131 -21.72 1.22 6.05
CA ALA A 131 -20.48 0.98 6.78
C ALA A 131 -20.50 1.61 8.18
N LEU A 132 -21.05 2.82 8.33
CA LEU A 132 -21.15 3.49 9.62
C LEU A 132 -22.11 2.75 10.55
N GLU A 133 -23.28 2.33 10.06
CA GLU A 133 -24.23 1.58 10.87
C GLU A 133 -23.68 0.22 11.30
N ALA A 134 -22.96 -0.50 10.42
CA ALA A 134 -22.27 -1.73 10.76
C ALA A 134 -21.21 -1.51 11.86
N PHE A 135 -20.46 -0.40 11.80
CA PHE A 135 -19.51 -0.03 12.87
C PHE A 135 -20.21 0.20 14.20
N LYS A 136 -21.32 0.95 14.21
CA LYS A 136 -22.11 1.19 15.41
C LYS A 136 -22.70 -0.09 16.00
N ALA A 137 -23.01 -1.07 15.16
CA ALA A 137 -23.46 -2.40 15.55
C ALA A 137 -22.33 -3.30 16.07
N GLY A 138 -21.06 -2.91 15.93
CA GLY A 138 -19.90 -3.68 16.38
C GLY A 138 -19.45 -4.77 15.41
N GLU A 139 -19.82 -4.67 14.12
CA GLU A 139 -19.44 -5.65 13.09
C GLU A 139 -17.94 -5.60 12.77
N TYR A 140 -17.27 -4.48 13.04
CA TYR A 140 -15.81 -4.32 12.90
C TYR A 140 -15.23 -3.32 13.90
N ASP A 141 -13.94 -3.43 14.19
CA ASP A 141 -13.29 -2.83 15.35
C ASP A 141 -12.71 -1.43 15.11
N TYR A 142 -12.40 -1.09 13.85
CA TYR A 142 -11.72 0.16 13.53
C TYR A 142 -12.33 0.86 12.33
N ARG A 143 -12.58 2.15 12.46
CA ARG A 143 -13.06 3.02 11.39
C ARG A 143 -12.27 4.33 11.35
N ALA A 144 -11.69 4.67 10.21
CA ALA A 144 -11.22 6.01 9.93
C ALA A 144 -12.39 6.83 9.37
N GLU A 145 -12.79 7.89 10.08
CA GLU A 145 -13.88 8.76 9.64
C GLU A 145 -13.35 9.96 8.87
N ASN A 146 -13.65 10.01 7.57
CA ASN A 146 -13.21 11.07 6.67
C ASN A 146 -14.30 12.13 6.39
N ALA A 147 -15.54 11.86 6.82
CA ALA A 147 -16.66 12.79 6.63
C ALA A 147 -16.84 13.65 7.88
N SER A 148 -16.51 14.95 7.79
CA SER A 148 -16.61 15.89 8.92
C SER A 148 -18.02 15.97 9.50
N LYS A 149 -19.07 15.89 8.66
CA LYS A 149 -20.46 15.84 9.11
C LYS A 149 -20.71 14.62 9.99
N ALA A 150 -20.30 13.42 9.55
CA ALA A 150 -20.45 12.18 10.32
C ALA A 150 -19.64 12.25 11.62
N TRP A 151 -18.40 12.73 11.56
CA TRP A 151 -17.58 12.95 12.74
C TRP A 151 -18.27 13.84 13.78
N ALA A 152 -18.91 14.93 13.37
CA ALA A 152 -19.56 15.86 14.26
C ALA A 152 -20.85 15.32 14.88
N THR A 153 -21.66 14.56 14.11
CA THR A 153 -23.05 14.27 14.51
C THR A 153 -23.40 12.80 14.67
N ALA A 154 -22.66 11.87 14.05
CA ALA A 154 -23.10 10.48 13.96
C ALA A 154 -22.65 9.59 15.12
N TYR A 155 -21.74 10.06 15.98
CA TYR A 155 -21.15 9.30 17.07
C TYR A 155 -21.68 9.66 18.46
N ASP A 156 -22.77 10.43 18.55
CA ASP A 156 -23.45 10.64 19.83
C ASP A 156 -24.41 9.49 20.12
N ILE A 157 -23.87 8.35 20.43
CA ILE A 157 -24.58 7.09 20.65
C ILE A 157 -24.18 6.48 21.99
N PRO A 158 -25.04 5.60 22.58
CA PRO A 158 -24.77 4.97 23.88
C PRO A 158 -23.39 4.28 23.94
N ASN A 159 -22.98 3.58 22.87
CA ASN A 159 -21.72 2.84 22.84
C ASN A 159 -20.49 3.77 23.00
N VAL A 160 -20.54 4.99 22.47
CA VAL A 160 -19.49 6.00 22.67
C VAL A 160 -19.55 6.57 24.08
N ARG A 161 -20.75 6.90 24.58
CA ARG A 161 -20.93 7.44 25.95
C ARG A 161 -20.52 6.43 27.03
N ASN A 162 -20.71 5.15 26.78
CA ASN A 162 -20.35 4.06 27.69
C ASN A 162 -18.91 3.59 27.53
N GLY A 163 -18.13 4.19 26.61
CA GLY A 163 -16.71 3.85 26.38
C GLY A 163 -16.46 2.56 25.61
N LEU A 164 -17.50 1.91 25.07
CA LEU A 164 -17.36 0.73 24.21
C LEU A 164 -16.77 1.10 22.83
N ILE A 165 -17.08 2.30 22.35
CA ILE A 165 -16.44 2.90 21.17
C ILE A 165 -15.67 4.12 21.61
N ARG A 166 -14.40 4.18 21.24
CA ARG A 166 -13.53 5.33 21.52
C ARG A 166 -13.42 6.22 20.29
N LYS A 167 -13.97 7.43 20.35
CA LYS A 167 -13.79 8.48 19.34
C LYS A 167 -12.54 9.28 19.68
N GLN A 168 -11.57 9.34 18.75
CA GLN A 168 -10.28 9.98 19.03
C GLN A 168 -9.71 10.66 17.78
N GLU A 169 -9.20 11.87 17.96
CA GLU A 169 -8.32 12.53 17.00
C GLU A 169 -6.87 12.13 17.30
N ILE A 170 -6.18 11.61 16.29
CA ILE A 170 -4.79 11.19 16.42
C ILE A 170 -3.91 12.17 15.66
N THR A 171 -3.21 13.01 16.39
CA THR A 171 -2.26 13.96 15.81
C THR A 171 -1.03 13.22 15.28
N HIS A 172 -0.56 13.60 14.12
CA HIS A 172 0.65 13.04 13.51
C HIS A 172 1.42 14.12 12.72
N ASN A 173 2.73 13.89 12.56
CA ASN A 173 3.62 14.80 11.82
C ASN A 173 3.86 14.35 10.35
N ARG A 174 2.96 13.55 9.79
CA ARG A 174 3.03 13.17 8.37
C ARG A 174 2.62 14.34 7.51
N SER A 175 3.25 14.48 6.33
CA SER A 175 2.83 15.46 5.34
C SER A 175 1.36 15.25 5.00
N SER A 176 0.58 16.33 5.02
CA SER A 176 -0.81 16.30 4.59
C SER A 176 -0.87 16.23 3.07
N GLY A 177 -1.72 15.36 2.55
CA GLY A 177 -2.08 15.39 1.14
C GLY A 177 -2.97 16.59 0.82
N MET A 178 -3.11 16.89 -0.47
CA MET A 178 -4.00 17.95 -0.97
C MET A 178 -5.01 17.33 -1.94
N GLN A 179 -6.27 17.71 -1.80
CA GLN A 179 -7.30 17.48 -2.80
C GLN A 179 -7.59 18.80 -3.52
N ALA A 180 -7.49 18.80 -4.83
CA ALA A 180 -7.67 20.00 -5.62
C ALA A 180 -8.32 19.71 -6.98
N PHE A 181 -8.95 20.70 -7.56
CA PHE A 181 -9.32 20.69 -8.97
C PHE A 181 -8.08 21.01 -9.81
N VAL A 182 -7.72 20.10 -10.72
CA VAL A 182 -6.59 20.31 -11.62
C VAL A 182 -7.13 20.73 -12.97
N PHE A 183 -6.78 21.94 -13.39
CA PHE A 183 -7.16 22.47 -14.70
C PHE A 183 -6.31 21.83 -15.80
N ASN A 184 -6.93 21.50 -16.92
CA ASN A 184 -6.20 21.07 -18.10
C ASN A 184 -5.60 22.29 -18.85
N THR A 185 -4.40 22.66 -18.47
CA THR A 185 -3.69 23.82 -19.05
C THR A 185 -3.20 23.60 -20.48
N ARG A 186 -3.46 22.44 -21.09
CA ARG A 186 -3.16 22.14 -22.50
C ARG A 186 -4.31 22.48 -23.43
N ARG A 187 -5.46 22.90 -22.89
CA ARG A 187 -6.59 23.44 -23.65
C ARG A 187 -6.62 24.96 -23.48
N GLU A 188 -6.69 25.67 -24.60
CA GLU A 188 -6.99 27.10 -24.63
C GLU A 188 -8.45 27.35 -24.27
#